data_d41ada6ae56c1b0787d15b2569c1d50c
#
_entry.id   d41ada6ae56c1b0787d15b2569c1d50c
#
_cell.length_a   1.000
_cell.length_b   1.000
_cell.length_c   1.000
_cell.angle_alpha   90.00
_cell.angle_beta   90.00
_cell.angle_gamma   90.00
#
_symmetry.space_group_name_H-M   'P 1'
#
loop_
_entity.id
_entity.type
_entity.pdbx_description
1 polymer ?
#
loop_
_entity_poly.entity_id
_entity_poly.type
_entity_poly.pdbx_seq_one_letter_code
_entity_poly.pdbx_strand_id
1 'polypeptide(L)'
;MAIWGFAVLAGWLPFSVVETARGDEASAKAALAAKGIKATHSGFSTQEETEFSKAVTAAYTLKRKLATTSSQEQSAGSDNGEVEAEIETLAEQNQVLKQRLAQLSQTPIAFRGQITQELNQQISANDNQIAQLQQSKKQSTKSVDELHQTENTARQAYVQQVFDARKLANRVVAQYAELNKDQDVAAAVKEWNEATHKSGALKPSRSFESALKRLEALEKKLHSEKIPLKQQGLDYFASVTINDEKTCDMVVDTTAPTILLPYQMALDAGIKVDSAAETPAKSADVFSKTPPTPVILKSVRVGSFTAKNVACGVLPAKNTSAKAVLGMSFLGQFKFEINPGGSELSLLSVDRETATTRKKKKPVAKHVRKKSVNPAPTDNPQE
;
A
#
# COMPACT_ATOMS: atom_id res chain seq x y z
N MET A 1 -77.68 -31.20 70.24
CA MET A 1 -76.28 -30.78 70.54
C MET A 1 -75.58 -30.42 69.33
N ALA A 2 -75.24 -29.13 69.15
CA ALA A 2 -74.60 -28.58 68.02
C ALA A 2 -73.07 -28.73 68.09
N ILE A 3 -72.39 -29.05 67.00
CA ILE A 3 -70.95 -28.79 66.83
C ILE A 3 -70.72 -28.19 65.47
N TRP A 4 -70.18 -26.99 65.48
CA TRP A 4 -69.81 -26.18 64.35
C TRP A 4 -68.48 -26.66 63.80
N GLY A 5 -68.36 -26.89 62.49
CA GLY A 5 -67.09 -27.09 61.77
C GLY A 5 -66.73 -25.87 60.89
N PHE A 6 -65.63 -25.21 61.20
CA PHE A 6 -65.04 -24.09 60.43
C PHE A 6 -64.41 -24.62 59.17
N ALA A 7 -64.90 -24.14 58.04
CA ALA A 7 -64.22 -24.32 56.72
C ALA A 7 -63.25 -23.16 56.50
N VAL A 8 -61.92 -23.45 56.42
CA VAL A 8 -60.87 -22.48 55.97
C VAL A 8 -60.84 -22.49 54.47
N LEU A 9 -61.32 -21.39 53.86
CA LEU A 9 -61.12 -21.09 52.45
C LEU A 9 -59.68 -20.59 52.25
N ALA A 10 -58.79 -21.46 51.75
CA ALA A 10 -57.51 -21.06 51.22
C ALA A 10 -57.71 -20.45 49.79
N GLY A 11 -57.62 -19.10 49.72
CA GLY A 11 -57.65 -18.40 48.49
C GLY A 11 -56.37 -18.66 47.68
N TRP A 12 -56.52 -19.31 46.54
CA TRP A 12 -55.51 -19.37 45.51
C TRP A 12 -55.56 -18.05 44.74
N LEU A 13 -54.52 -17.22 44.85
CA LEU A 13 -54.27 -16.11 43.94
C LEU A 13 -53.62 -16.67 42.68
N PRO A 14 -54.13 -16.30 41.49
CA PRO A 14 -53.51 -16.76 40.26
C PRO A 14 -52.19 -16.07 40.02
N PHE A 15 -51.15 -16.82 39.90
CA PHE A 15 -49.86 -16.43 39.37
C PHE A 15 -50.00 -16.21 37.85
N SER A 16 -50.38 -14.99 37.40
CA SER A 16 -50.53 -14.63 35.98
C SER A 16 -49.81 -13.36 35.56
N VAL A 17 -48.74 -12.97 36.30
CA VAL A 17 -48.01 -11.73 36.01
C VAL A 17 -46.73 -11.94 35.17
N VAL A 18 -46.30 -13.17 34.96
CA VAL A 18 -45.00 -13.41 34.27
C VAL A 18 -45.13 -13.68 32.78
N GLU A 19 -46.32 -13.98 32.28
CA GLU A 19 -46.51 -14.34 30.85
C GLU A 19 -46.76 -13.12 29.95
N THR A 20 -47.31 -12.01 30.46
CA THR A 20 -47.54 -10.81 29.70
C THR A 20 -46.25 -10.06 29.34
N ALA A 21 -45.28 -10.00 30.24
CA ALA A 21 -44.01 -9.32 29.99
C ALA A 21 -43.15 -10.00 28.90
N ARG A 22 -43.26 -11.32 28.74
CA ARG A 22 -42.55 -12.05 27.68
C ARG A 22 -43.19 -11.84 26.28
N GLY A 23 -44.51 -11.66 26.23
CA GLY A 23 -45.22 -11.37 25.01
C GLY A 23 -44.82 -9.99 24.46
N ASP A 24 -44.74 -8.99 25.30
CA ASP A 24 -44.38 -7.61 24.91
C ASP A 24 -42.93 -7.48 24.41
N GLU A 25 -41.98 -8.19 25.04
CA GLU A 25 -40.59 -8.22 24.54
C GLU A 25 -40.49 -8.89 23.16
N ALA A 26 -41.15 -10.01 22.95
CA ALA A 26 -41.13 -10.73 21.68
C ALA A 26 -41.83 -9.92 20.55
N SER A 27 -42.95 -9.27 20.87
CA SER A 27 -43.67 -8.39 19.97
C SER A 27 -42.82 -7.20 19.51
N ALA A 28 -42.25 -6.47 20.46
CA ALA A 28 -41.38 -5.32 20.19
C ALA A 28 -40.16 -5.72 19.36
N LYS A 29 -39.56 -6.86 19.69
CA LYS A 29 -38.41 -7.41 18.93
C LYS A 29 -38.78 -7.78 17.50
N ALA A 30 -39.94 -8.38 17.28
CA ALA A 30 -40.44 -8.71 15.94
C ALA A 30 -40.73 -7.45 15.12
N ALA A 31 -41.38 -6.44 15.72
CA ALA A 31 -41.65 -5.16 15.07
C ALA A 31 -40.35 -4.42 14.66
N LEU A 32 -39.33 -4.39 15.53
CA LEU A 32 -38.03 -3.85 15.22
C LEU A 32 -37.33 -4.64 14.11
N ALA A 33 -37.37 -5.97 14.15
CA ALA A 33 -36.78 -6.84 13.14
C ALA A 33 -37.42 -6.65 11.76
N ALA A 34 -38.74 -6.40 11.69
CA ALA A 34 -39.44 -6.10 10.45
C ALA A 34 -38.94 -4.79 9.79
N LYS A 35 -38.40 -3.85 10.57
CA LYS A 35 -37.75 -2.61 10.11
C LYS A 35 -36.22 -2.75 9.96
N GLY A 36 -35.67 -3.97 10.01
CA GLY A 36 -34.25 -4.24 9.87
C GLY A 36 -33.39 -3.90 11.09
N ILE A 37 -34.03 -3.68 12.24
CA ILE A 37 -33.35 -3.34 13.50
C ILE A 37 -33.23 -4.60 14.36
N LYS A 38 -32.01 -4.95 14.75
CA LYS A 38 -31.72 -6.01 15.70
C LYS A 38 -31.60 -5.44 17.11
N ALA A 39 -32.57 -5.73 17.95
CA ALA A 39 -32.52 -5.41 19.38
C ALA A 39 -31.64 -6.41 20.12
N THR A 40 -30.73 -5.92 20.96
CA THR A 40 -29.79 -6.72 21.75
C THR A 40 -29.74 -6.17 23.19
N HIS A 41 -29.13 -6.92 24.10
CA HIS A 41 -28.91 -6.43 25.46
C HIS A 41 -28.02 -5.18 25.54
N SER A 42 -27.20 -4.93 24.52
CA SER A 42 -26.30 -3.76 24.46
C SER A 42 -26.89 -2.56 23.69
N GLY A 43 -28.11 -2.69 23.13
CA GLY A 43 -28.77 -1.66 22.33
C GLY A 43 -29.27 -2.18 20.99
N PHE A 44 -29.39 -1.27 20.03
CA PHE A 44 -29.89 -1.57 18.71
C PHE A 44 -28.74 -1.64 17.69
N SER A 45 -28.91 -2.42 16.64
CA SER A 45 -27.98 -2.46 15.51
C SER A 45 -28.73 -2.80 14.23
N THR A 46 -28.16 -2.41 13.06
CA THR A 46 -28.71 -2.74 11.75
C THR A 46 -27.79 -3.69 10.99
N GLN A 47 -28.30 -4.30 9.91
CA GLN A 47 -27.47 -5.12 9.03
C GLN A 47 -26.36 -4.28 8.39
N GLU A 48 -26.66 -3.03 8.00
CA GLU A 48 -25.71 -2.12 7.38
C GLU A 48 -24.52 -1.80 8.31
N GLU A 49 -24.71 -1.72 9.64
CA GLU A 49 -23.61 -1.60 10.60
C GLU A 49 -22.67 -2.81 10.55
N THR A 50 -23.25 -3.99 10.38
CA THR A 50 -22.45 -5.23 10.24
C THR A 50 -21.63 -5.22 8.96
N GLU A 51 -22.24 -4.81 7.85
CA GLU A 51 -21.56 -4.65 6.56
C GLU A 51 -20.45 -3.60 6.62
N PHE A 52 -20.74 -2.46 7.25
CA PHE A 52 -19.73 -1.42 7.51
C PHE A 52 -18.54 -1.95 8.32
N SER A 53 -18.79 -2.67 9.40
CA SER A 53 -17.73 -3.24 10.23
C SER A 53 -16.86 -4.25 9.46
N LYS A 54 -17.47 -5.05 8.59
CA LYS A 54 -16.76 -5.94 7.66
C LYS A 54 -15.93 -5.16 6.65
N ALA A 55 -16.48 -4.10 6.09
CA ALA A 55 -15.77 -3.24 5.12
C ALA A 55 -14.54 -2.58 5.73
N VAL A 56 -14.63 -2.06 6.96
CA VAL A 56 -13.49 -1.51 7.71
C VAL A 56 -12.43 -2.60 7.97
N THR A 57 -12.84 -3.80 8.34
CA THR A 57 -11.91 -4.92 8.57
C THR A 57 -11.21 -5.34 7.29
N ALA A 58 -11.92 -5.38 6.15
CA ALA A 58 -11.33 -5.63 4.83
C ALA A 58 -10.28 -4.57 4.46
N ALA A 59 -10.56 -3.28 4.73
CA ALA A 59 -9.60 -2.20 4.51
C ALA A 59 -8.31 -2.40 5.32
N TYR A 60 -8.39 -2.83 6.57
CA TYR A 60 -7.21 -3.16 7.38
C TYR A 60 -6.43 -4.37 6.85
N THR A 61 -7.12 -5.36 6.28
CA THR A 61 -6.48 -6.52 5.65
C THR A 61 -5.71 -6.10 4.40
N LEU A 62 -6.32 -5.27 3.54
CA LEU A 62 -5.66 -4.71 2.37
C LEU A 62 -4.47 -3.83 2.74
N LYS A 63 -4.59 -3.00 3.79
CA LYS A 63 -3.47 -2.22 4.30
C LYS A 63 -2.28 -3.09 4.72
N ARG A 64 -2.53 -4.21 5.40
CA ARG A 64 -1.46 -5.16 5.78
C ARG A 64 -0.83 -5.81 4.55
N LYS A 65 -1.65 -6.24 3.58
CA LYS A 65 -1.15 -6.78 2.32
C LYS A 65 -0.24 -5.77 1.60
N LEU A 66 -0.68 -4.53 1.49
CA LEU A 66 0.11 -3.44 0.88
C LEU A 66 1.46 -3.26 1.57
N ALA A 67 1.49 -3.22 2.91
CA ALA A 67 2.74 -3.08 3.67
C ALA A 67 3.69 -4.26 3.44
N THR A 68 3.17 -5.50 3.36
CA THR A 68 3.97 -6.69 3.08
C THR A 68 4.56 -6.64 1.67
N THR A 69 3.74 -6.33 0.65
CA THR A 69 4.18 -6.27 -0.74
C THR A 69 5.23 -5.16 -0.95
N SER A 70 5.02 -3.98 -0.35
CA SER A 70 5.97 -2.86 -0.40
C SER A 70 7.32 -3.22 0.25
N SER A 71 7.31 -3.97 1.36
CA SER A 71 8.55 -4.46 1.99
C SER A 71 9.28 -5.48 1.12
N GLN A 72 8.55 -6.37 0.44
CA GLN A 72 9.12 -7.36 -0.48
C GLN A 72 9.75 -6.69 -1.70
N GLU A 73 9.07 -5.71 -2.29
CA GLU A 73 9.59 -4.92 -3.41
C GLU A 73 10.88 -4.19 -3.02
N GLN A 74 10.91 -3.56 -1.86
CA GLN A 74 12.09 -2.84 -1.38
C GLN A 74 13.28 -3.78 -1.15
N SER A 75 13.06 -4.96 -0.58
CA SER A 75 14.13 -5.96 -0.37
C SER A 75 14.68 -6.46 -1.71
N ALA A 76 13.80 -6.85 -2.64
CA ALA A 76 14.21 -7.33 -3.96
C ALA A 76 14.94 -6.24 -4.79
N GLY A 77 14.55 -4.97 -4.63
CA GLY A 77 15.25 -3.84 -5.26
C GLY A 77 16.64 -3.62 -4.68
N SER A 78 16.84 -3.81 -3.36
CA SER A 78 18.15 -3.73 -2.71
C SER A 78 19.08 -4.83 -3.19
N ASP A 79 18.59 -6.09 -3.24
CA ASP A 79 19.37 -7.25 -3.70
C ASP A 79 19.84 -7.04 -5.15
N ASN A 80 19.02 -6.45 -6.01
CA ASN A 80 19.42 -6.11 -7.37
C ASN A 80 20.55 -5.07 -7.43
N GLY A 81 20.56 -4.10 -6.52
CA GLY A 81 21.62 -3.10 -6.41
C GLY A 81 22.96 -3.73 -5.99
N GLU A 82 22.93 -4.68 -5.06
CA GLU A 82 24.14 -5.40 -4.63
C GLU A 82 24.73 -6.26 -5.77
N VAL A 83 23.88 -6.97 -6.51
CA VAL A 83 24.30 -7.74 -7.69
C VAL A 83 24.91 -6.84 -8.77
N GLU A 84 24.36 -5.65 -8.98
CA GLU A 84 24.92 -4.68 -9.95
C GLU A 84 26.32 -4.20 -9.54
N ALA A 85 26.53 -3.87 -8.27
CA ALA A 85 27.83 -3.47 -7.75
C ALA A 85 28.87 -4.60 -7.86
N GLU A 86 28.47 -5.87 -7.67
CA GLU A 86 29.35 -7.02 -7.84
C GLU A 86 29.75 -7.20 -9.32
N ILE A 87 28.80 -7.06 -10.26
CA ILE A 87 29.08 -7.11 -11.71
C ILE A 87 30.08 -6.01 -12.09
N GLU A 88 29.89 -4.77 -11.61
CA GLU A 88 30.79 -3.66 -11.87
C GLU A 88 32.20 -3.93 -11.35
N THR A 89 32.31 -4.43 -10.12
CA THR A 89 33.59 -4.81 -9.50
C THR A 89 34.34 -5.87 -10.32
N LEU A 90 33.65 -6.92 -10.77
CA LEU A 90 34.25 -7.97 -11.59
C LEU A 90 34.65 -7.45 -12.98
N ALA A 91 33.87 -6.56 -13.57
CA ALA A 91 34.21 -5.93 -14.85
C ALA A 91 35.45 -5.05 -14.75
N GLU A 92 35.61 -4.27 -13.68
CA GLU A 92 36.82 -3.48 -13.39
C GLU A 92 38.04 -4.38 -13.20
N GLN A 93 37.92 -5.48 -12.42
CA GLN A 93 38.98 -6.46 -12.28
C GLN A 93 39.41 -7.05 -13.62
N ASN A 94 38.46 -7.40 -14.48
CA ASN A 94 38.76 -7.90 -15.83
C ASN A 94 39.49 -6.86 -16.69
N GLN A 95 39.13 -5.57 -16.55
CA GLN A 95 39.84 -4.52 -17.26
C GLN A 95 41.30 -4.41 -16.83
N VAL A 96 41.57 -4.50 -15.54
CA VAL A 96 42.96 -4.52 -15.00
C VAL A 96 43.73 -5.74 -15.47
N LEU A 97 43.12 -6.95 -15.46
CA LEU A 97 43.75 -8.17 -15.94
C LEU A 97 44.08 -8.10 -17.45
N LYS A 98 43.18 -7.55 -18.27
CA LYS A 98 43.39 -7.33 -19.71
C LYS A 98 44.52 -6.32 -19.98
N GLN A 99 44.64 -5.26 -19.20
CA GLN A 99 45.74 -4.29 -19.29
C GLN A 99 47.09 -4.99 -18.95
N ARG A 100 47.10 -5.80 -17.88
CA ARG A 100 48.31 -6.57 -17.50
C ARG A 100 48.71 -7.57 -18.58
N LEU A 101 47.76 -8.23 -19.22
CA LEU A 101 48.00 -9.12 -20.34
C LEU A 101 48.63 -8.39 -21.54
N ALA A 102 48.12 -7.17 -21.86
CA ALA A 102 48.66 -6.35 -22.92
C ALA A 102 50.12 -5.91 -22.64
N GLN A 103 50.42 -5.52 -21.40
CA GLN A 103 51.80 -5.18 -20.97
C GLN A 103 52.76 -6.38 -21.07
N LEU A 104 52.31 -7.56 -20.67
CA LEU A 104 53.11 -8.80 -20.79
C LEU A 104 53.44 -9.18 -22.22
N SER A 105 52.60 -8.82 -23.18
CA SER A 105 52.86 -9.11 -24.61
C SER A 105 54.05 -8.33 -25.16
N GLN A 106 54.40 -7.19 -24.57
CA GLN A 106 55.45 -6.27 -24.99
C GLN A 106 56.82 -6.55 -24.30
N THR A 107 56.87 -7.40 -23.25
CA THR A 107 58.07 -7.60 -22.44
C THR A 107 58.61 -9.01 -22.62
N PRO A 108 59.91 -9.22 -22.91
CA PRO A 108 60.54 -10.56 -23.01
C PRO A 108 60.75 -11.10 -21.61
N ILE A 109 59.85 -11.96 -21.13
CA ILE A 109 59.92 -12.59 -19.81
C ILE A 109 59.92 -14.11 -19.96
N ALA A 110 60.84 -14.79 -19.23
CA ALA A 110 60.77 -16.25 -19.04
C ALA A 110 59.42 -16.59 -18.35
N PHE A 111 58.79 -17.68 -18.76
CA PHE A 111 57.46 -18.11 -18.26
C PHE A 111 56.25 -17.26 -18.73
N ARG A 112 56.38 -16.39 -19.74
CA ARG A 112 55.26 -15.60 -20.31
C ARG A 112 54.02 -16.47 -20.60
N GLY A 113 54.22 -17.68 -21.17
CA GLY A 113 53.13 -18.59 -21.51
C GLY A 113 52.27 -19.00 -20.31
N GLN A 114 52.90 -19.31 -19.17
CA GLN A 114 52.18 -19.71 -17.97
C GLN A 114 51.38 -18.53 -17.37
N ILE A 115 52.00 -17.34 -17.26
CA ILE A 115 51.33 -16.13 -16.73
C ILE A 115 50.17 -15.72 -17.64
N THR A 116 50.34 -15.80 -18.97
CA THR A 116 49.27 -15.52 -19.93
C THR A 116 48.11 -16.48 -19.77
N GLN A 117 48.37 -17.76 -19.57
CA GLN A 117 47.34 -18.78 -19.35
C GLN A 117 46.59 -18.54 -18.05
N GLU A 118 47.29 -18.21 -16.96
CA GLU A 118 46.67 -17.89 -15.66
C GLU A 118 45.77 -16.66 -15.72
N LEU A 119 46.25 -15.57 -16.33
CA LEU A 119 45.44 -14.34 -16.51
C LEU A 119 44.19 -14.60 -17.36
N ASN A 120 44.32 -15.38 -18.45
CA ASN A 120 43.17 -15.73 -19.28
C ASN A 120 42.17 -16.63 -18.52
N GLN A 121 42.65 -17.54 -17.66
CA GLN A 121 41.77 -18.34 -16.80
C GLN A 121 41.00 -17.45 -15.80
N GLN A 122 41.67 -16.47 -15.18
CA GLN A 122 41.02 -15.52 -14.25
C GLN A 122 39.99 -14.67 -14.99
N ILE A 123 40.31 -14.12 -16.16
CA ILE A 123 39.39 -13.36 -16.99
C ILE A 123 38.15 -14.20 -17.34
N SER A 124 38.36 -15.44 -17.79
CA SER A 124 37.24 -16.34 -18.14
C SER A 124 36.39 -16.72 -16.94
N ALA A 125 36.98 -16.90 -15.77
CA ALA A 125 36.25 -17.17 -14.53
C ALA A 125 35.35 -15.97 -14.16
N ASN A 126 35.92 -14.76 -14.20
CA ASN A 126 35.13 -13.51 -13.93
C ASN A 126 34.03 -13.29 -14.98
N ASP A 127 34.33 -13.51 -16.27
CA ASP A 127 33.32 -13.37 -17.34
C ASP A 127 32.18 -14.37 -17.16
N ASN A 128 32.45 -15.60 -16.74
CA ASN A 128 31.40 -16.59 -16.41
C ASN A 128 30.57 -16.17 -15.20
N GLN A 129 31.20 -15.62 -14.16
CA GLN A 129 30.52 -15.13 -12.98
C GLN A 129 29.64 -13.93 -13.33
N ILE A 130 30.13 -12.97 -14.11
CA ILE A 130 29.36 -11.83 -14.63
C ILE A 130 28.13 -12.33 -15.40
N ALA A 131 28.27 -13.31 -16.29
CA ALA A 131 27.17 -13.87 -17.06
C ALA A 131 26.09 -14.50 -16.17
N GLN A 132 26.49 -15.24 -15.13
CA GLN A 132 25.56 -15.80 -14.15
C GLN A 132 24.84 -14.72 -13.34
N LEU A 133 25.54 -13.71 -12.85
CA LEU A 133 24.98 -12.59 -12.12
C LEU A 133 24.01 -11.78 -12.99
N GLN A 134 24.35 -11.55 -14.27
CA GLN A 134 23.45 -10.86 -15.23
C GLN A 134 22.16 -11.65 -15.47
N GLN A 135 22.25 -12.97 -15.57
CA GLN A 135 21.07 -13.83 -15.72
C GLN A 135 20.19 -13.79 -14.45
N SER A 136 20.80 -13.87 -13.27
CA SER A 136 20.11 -13.75 -11.99
C SER A 136 19.44 -12.38 -11.85
N LYS A 137 20.14 -11.28 -12.16
CA LYS A 137 19.61 -9.91 -12.16
C LYS A 137 18.40 -9.78 -13.09
N LYS A 138 18.47 -10.34 -14.31
CA LYS A 138 17.35 -10.29 -15.26
C LYS A 138 16.11 -11.01 -14.73
N GLN A 139 16.27 -12.12 -14.03
CA GLN A 139 15.16 -12.84 -13.41
C GLN A 139 14.60 -12.09 -12.21
N SER A 140 15.47 -11.54 -11.36
CA SER A 140 15.07 -10.73 -10.21
C SER A 140 14.34 -9.43 -10.64
N THR A 141 14.81 -8.76 -11.70
CA THR A 141 14.13 -7.56 -12.22
C THR A 141 12.69 -7.85 -12.64
N LYS A 142 12.43 -8.98 -13.31
CA LYS A 142 11.06 -9.39 -13.64
C LYS A 142 10.20 -9.59 -12.39
N SER A 143 10.76 -10.21 -11.37
CA SER A 143 10.08 -10.41 -10.07
C SER A 143 9.78 -9.07 -9.38
N VAL A 144 10.67 -8.10 -9.46
CA VAL A 144 10.45 -6.73 -8.94
C VAL A 144 9.32 -6.04 -9.69
N ASP A 145 9.28 -6.15 -11.03
CA ASP A 145 8.20 -5.58 -11.84
C ASP A 145 6.83 -6.19 -11.49
N GLU A 146 6.76 -7.50 -11.28
CA GLU A 146 5.55 -8.20 -10.86
C GLU A 146 5.09 -7.77 -9.45
N LEU A 147 6.04 -7.61 -8.52
CA LEU A 147 5.79 -7.08 -7.17
C LEU A 147 5.27 -5.64 -7.23
N HIS A 148 5.87 -4.81 -8.08
CA HIS A 148 5.43 -3.43 -8.29
C HIS A 148 3.99 -3.34 -8.81
N GLN A 149 3.61 -4.16 -9.80
CA GLN A 149 2.24 -4.26 -10.29
C GLN A 149 1.28 -4.74 -9.19
N THR A 150 1.69 -5.72 -8.40
CA THR A 150 0.91 -6.25 -7.28
C THR A 150 0.71 -5.20 -6.19
N GLU A 151 1.75 -4.43 -5.86
CA GLU A 151 1.66 -3.30 -4.91
C GLU A 151 0.67 -2.24 -5.40
N ASN A 152 0.77 -1.83 -6.66
CA ASN A 152 -0.13 -0.83 -7.25
C ASN A 152 -1.60 -1.30 -7.22
N THR A 153 -1.85 -2.55 -7.58
CA THR A 153 -3.20 -3.15 -7.51
C THR A 153 -3.71 -3.18 -6.07
N ALA A 154 -2.88 -3.60 -5.11
CA ALA A 154 -3.25 -3.64 -3.70
C ALA A 154 -3.52 -2.24 -3.15
N ARG A 155 -2.76 -1.23 -3.58
CA ARG A 155 -2.95 0.17 -3.20
C ARG A 155 -4.28 0.72 -3.70
N GLN A 156 -4.61 0.50 -4.97
CA GLN A 156 -5.89 0.91 -5.54
C GLN A 156 -7.08 0.24 -4.83
N ALA A 157 -6.98 -1.07 -4.58
CA ALA A 157 -8.00 -1.81 -3.86
C ALA A 157 -8.19 -1.30 -2.42
N TYR A 158 -7.09 -0.98 -1.71
CA TYR A 158 -7.15 -0.42 -0.37
C TYR A 158 -7.86 0.93 -0.34
N VAL A 159 -7.48 1.85 -1.23
CA VAL A 159 -8.09 3.17 -1.34
C VAL A 159 -9.57 3.06 -1.66
N GLN A 160 -9.95 2.22 -2.63
CA GLN A 160 -11.35 1.99 -2.99
C GLN A 160 -12.15 1.46 -1.80
N GLN A 161 -11.59 0.50 -1.06
CA GLN A 161 -12.24 -0.10 0.12
C GLN A 161 -12.49 0.93 1.22
N VAL A 162 -11.56 1.87 1.45
CA VAL A 162 -11.74 2.97 2.42
C VAL A 162 -12.90 3.89 2.01
N PHE A 163 -13.00 4.25 0.72
CA PHE A 163 -14.12 5.04 0.21
C PHE A 163 -15.45 4.32 0.33
N ASP A 164 -15.49 3.04 -0.02
CA ASP A 164 -16.73 2.26 0.07
C ASP A 164 -17.17 2.10 1.53
N ALA A 165 -16.23 1.93 2.46
CA ALA A 165 -16.51 1.95 3.89
C ALA A 165 -17.08 3.32 4.34
N ARG A 166 -16.56 4.45 3.82
CA ARG A 166 -17.12 5.78 4.15
C ARG A 166 -18.55 5.95 3.62
N LYS A 167 -18.82 5.49 2.40
CA LYS A 167 -20.18 5.48 1.85
C LYS A 167 -21.15 4.65 2.71
N LEU A 168 -20.70 3.49 3.20
CA LEU A 168 -21.49 2.66 4.12
C LEU A 168 -21.71 3.38 5.44
N ALA A 169 -20.71 4.01 6.04
CA ALA A 169 -20.85 4.77 7.27
C ALA A 169 -21.92 5.88 7.13
N ASN A 170 -21.87 6.63 6.04
CA ASN A 170 -22.84 7.68 5.77
C ASN A 170 -24.26 7.12 5.58
N ARG A 171 -24.41 5.95 4.94
CA ARG A 171 -25.69 5.26 4.80
C ARG A 171 -26.24 4.84 6.16
N VAL A 172 -25.42 4.26 7.04
CA VAL A 172 -25.85 3.90 8.40
C VAL A 172 -26.38 5.13 9.15
N VAL A 173 -25.66 6.25 9.11
CA VAL A 173 -26.10 7.49 9.77
C VAL A 173 -27.44 7.98 9.20
N ALA A 174 -27.60 7.99 7.87
CA ALA A 174 -28.84 8.37 7.21
C ALA A 174 -29.98 7.41 7.57
N GLN A 175 -29.75 6.10 7.60
CA GLN A 175 -30.71 5.10 7.99
C GLN A 175 -31.25 5.35 9.40
N TYR A 176 -30.38 5.60 10.37
CA TYR A 176 -30.82 5.92 11.74
C TYR A 176 -31.61 7.24 11.81
N ALA A 177 -31.27 8.22 10.98
CA ALA A 177 -32.02 9.47 10.91
C ALA A 177 -33.45 9.25 10.38
N GLU A 178 -33.64 8.36 9.40
CA GLU A 178 -35.00 8.00 8.90
C GLU A 178 -35.75 7.12 9.88
N LEU A 179 -35.10 6.12 10.47
CA LEU A 179 -35.72 5.23 11.47
C LEU A 179 -36.24 6.00 12.70
N ASN A 180 -35.55 7.06 13.11
CA ASN A 180 -35.98 7.92 14.22
C ASN A 180 -37.22 8.79 13.89
N LYS A 181 -37.60 8.95 12.61
CA LYS A 181 -38.81 9.63 12.17
C LYS A 181 -40.02 8.72 12.12
N ASP A 182 -39.79 7.39 12.09
CA ASP A 182 -40.83 6.36 11.96
C ASP A 182 -41.52 6.15 13.31
N GLN A 183 -42.85 6.45 13.37
CA GLN A 183 -43.65 6.36 14.58
C GLN A 183 -43.77 4.89 15.06
N ASP A 184 -43.85 3.92 14.13
CA ASP A 184 -43.95 2.51 14.49
C ASP A 184 -42.66 2.04 15.17
N VAL A 185 -41.50 2.52 14.66
CA VAL A 185 -40.19 2.24 15.26
C VAL A 185 -40.07 2.87 16.63
N ALA A 186 -40.53 4.11 16.79
CA ALA A 186 -40.52 4.79 18.09
C ALA A 186 -41.38 4.04 19.13
N ALA A 187 -42.57 3.56 18.72
CA ALA A 187 -43.45 2.75 19.57
C ALA A 187 -42.80 1.43 19.96
N ALA A 188 -42.21 0.71 19.00
CA ALA A 188 -41.52 -0.57 19.24
C ALA A 188 -40.29 -0.40 20.13
N VAL A 189 -39.52 0.69 19.99
CA VAL A 189 -38.38 1.00 20.87
C VAL A 189 -38.85 1.28 22.30
N LYS A 190 -39.97 1.98 22.46
CA LYS A 190 -40.56 2.26 23.77
C LYS A 190 -41.02 0.96 24.44
N GLU A 191 -41.80 0.12 23.75
CA GLU A 191 -42.24 -1.18 24.23
C GLU A 191 -41.07 -2.09 24.61
N TRP A 192 -40.00 -2.15 23.78
CA TRP A 192 -38.79 -2.89 24.09
C TRP A 192 -38.10 -2.39 25.36
N ASN A 193 -38.00 -1.06 25.54
CA ASN A 193 -37.38 -0.47 26.72
C ASN A 193 -38.16 -0.76 28.00
N GLU A 194 -39.49 -0.72 27.93
CA GLU A 194 -40.40 -1.05 29.05
C GLU A 194 -40.28 -2.54 29.40
N ALA A 195 -40.36 -3.46 28.44
CA ALA A 195 -40.25 -4.90 28.62
C ALA A 195 -38.89 -5.34 29.18
N THR A 196 -37.82 -4.65 28.81
CA THR A 196 -36.44 -5.00 29.23
C THR A 196 -35.93 -4.15 30.38
N HIS A 197 -36.75 -3.23 30.93
CA HIS A 197 -36.37 -2.28 31.98
C HIS A 197 -35.13 -1.44 31.63
N LYS A 198 -35.06 -0.97 30.37
CA LYS A 198 -33.98 -0.15 29.83
C LYS A 198 -34.48 1.21 29.33
N SER A 199 -33.53 2.10 29.09
CA SER A 199 -33.80 3.44 28.52
C SER A 199 -32.89 3.67 27.30
N GLY A 200 -32.82 2.70 26.39
CA GLY A 200 -31.99 2.78 25.19
C GLY A 200 -32.61 3.71 24.14
N ALA A 201 -31.86 4.69 23.65
CA ALA A 201 -32.24 5.45 22.46
C ALA A 201 -31.85 4.69 21.19
N LEU A 202 -32.65 4.84 20.13
CA LEU A 202 -32.32 4.32 18.81
C LEU A 202 -31.19 5.15 18.19
N LYS A 203 -29.99 4.64 18.28
CA LYS A 203 -28.76 5.25 17.72
C LYS A 203 -27.79 4.18 17.26
N PRO A 204 -26.80 4.55 16.41
CA PRO A 204 -25.76 3.62 16.01
C PRO A 204 -25.06 2.97 17.21
N SER A 205 -24.72 1.69 17.04
CA SER A 205 -24.15 0.88 18.11
C SER A 205 -22.73 1.32 18.48
N ARG A 206 -22.26 0.94 19.67
CA ARG A 206 -20.86 1.17 20.09
C ARG A 206 -19.86 0.48 19.15
N SER A 207 -20.25 -0.63 18.52
CA SER A 207 -19.42 -1.31 17.55
C SER A 207 -19.26 -0.48 16.28
N PHE A 208 -20.32 0.18 15.82
CA PHE A 208 -20.27 1.13 14.72
C PHE A 208 -19.37 2.33 15.06
N GLU A 209 -19.54 2.96 16.22
CA GLU A 209 -18.69 4.08 16.65
C GLU A 209 -17.21 3.71 16.70
N SER A 210 -16.89 2.49 17.19
CA SER A 210 -15.53 1.97 17.23
C SER A 210 -14.99 1.74 15.81
N ALA A 211 -15.78 1.15 14.92
CA ALA A 211 -15.39 0.95 13.53
C ALA A 211 -15.23 2.29 12.78
N LEU A 212 -16.06 3.29 13.07
CA LEU A 212 -15.96 4.64 12.50
C LEU A 212 -14.63 5.31 12.88
N LYS A 213 -14.24 5.26 14.16
CA LYS A 213 -12.92 5.76 14.61
C LYS A 213 -11.76 5.05 13.90
N ARG A 214 -11.90 3.75 13.66
CA ARG A 214 -10.90 2.98 12.91
C ARG A 214 -10.83 3.43 11.45
N LEU A 215 -11.99 3.68 10.81
CA LEU A 215 -12.04 4.21 9.44
C LEU A 215 -11.37 5.59 9.36
N GLU A 216 -11.69 6.51 10.26
CA GLU A 216 -11.07 7.84 10.32
C GLU A 216 -9.54 7.77 10.45
N ALA A 217 -9.02 6.79 11.22
CA ALA A 217 -7.59 6.57 11.33
C ALA A 217 -6.96 6.05 10.02
N LEU A 218 -7.72 5.34 9.16
CA LEU A 218 -7.28 4.96 7.82
C LEU A 218 -7.30 6.16 6.87
N GLU A 219 -8.36 6.95 6.90
CA GLU A 219 -8.54 8.14 6.05
C GLU A 219 -7.45 9.20 6.28
N LYS A 220 -7.05 9.42 7.53
CA LYS A 220 -5.94 10.33 7.87
C LYS A 220 -4.61 9.96 7.22
N LYS A 221 -4.48 8.73 6.73
CA LYS A 221 -3.29 8.24 6.01
C LYS A 221 -3.44 8.32 4.49
N LEU A 222 -4.58 8.77 4.01
CA LEU A 222 -4.79 9.01 2.60
C LEU A 222 -4.43 10.46 2.29
N HIS A 223 -3.43 10.63 1.42
CA HIS A 223 -3.08 11.93 0.89
C HIS A 223 -3.83 12.16 -0.42
N SER A 224 -4.55 13.25 -0.52
CA SER A 224 -5.31 13.64 -1.71
C SER A 224 -5.00 15.08 -2.07
N GLU A 225 -4.75 15.32 -3.34
CA GLU A 225 -4.50 16.66 -3.88
C GLU A 225 -5.19 16.81 -5.24
N LYS A 226 -5.73 17.99 -5.47
CA LYS A 226 -6.23 18.42 -6.77
C LYS A 226 -5.16 19.25 -7.46
N ILE A 227 -4.70 18.76 -8.57
CA ILE A 227 -3.61 19.35 -9.37
C ILE A 227 -4.26 20.10 -10.53
N PRO A 228 -4.02 21.41 -10.69
CA PRO A 228 -4.56 22.17 -11.79
C PRO A 228 -3.90 21.72 -13.09
N LEU A 229 -4.71 21.53 -14.13
CA LEU A 229 -4.28 21.21 -15.49
C LEU A 229 -4.38 22.45 -16.37
N LYS A 230 -3.39 22.64 -17.24
CA LYS A 230 -3.42 23.66 -18.28
C LYS A 230 -4.08 23.05 -19.51
N GLN A 231 -5.18 23.61 -19.97
CA GLN A 231 -5.83 23.17 -21.21
C GLN A 231 -5.25 23.91 -22.42
N GLN A 232 -4.83 23.15 -23.43
CA GLN A 232 -4.40 23.68 -24.72
C GLN A 232 -5.07 22.87 -25.84
N GLY A 233 -6.11 23.43 -26.44
CA GLY A 233 -6.97 22.72 -27.38
C GLY A 233 -7.73 21.59 -26.70
N LEU A 234 -7.53 20.36 -27.17
CA LEU A 234 -8.15 19.16 -26.57
C LEU A 234 -7.26 18.50 -25.52
N ASP A 235 -6.02 18.95 -25.37
CA ASP A 235 -5.05 18.33 -24.45
C ASP A 235 -5.03 19.01 -23.08
N TYR A 236 -4.89 18.22 -22.03
CA TYR A 236 -4.69 18.68 -20.66
C TYR A 236 -3.26 18.41 -20.23
N PHE A 237 -2.57 19.45 -19.76
CA PHE A 237 -1.17 19.40 -19.36
C PHE A 237 -1.02 19.50 -17.84
N ALA A 238 -0.25 18.58 -17.27
CA ALA A 238 0.21 18.65 -15.88
C ALA A 238 1.67 19.12 -15.82
N SER A 239 2.00 19.89 -14.78
CA SER A 239 3.40 20.23 -14.49
C SER A 239 4.08 19.06 -13.79
N VAL A 240 5.13 18.52 -14.40
CA VAL A 240 5.82 17.30 -13.99
C VAL A 240 7.30 17.59 -13.78
N THR A 241 7.85 17.18 -12.62
CA THR A 241 9.29 17.23 -12.35
C THR A 241 9.90 15.84 -12.51
N ILE A 242 10.94 15.74 -13.33
CA ILE A 242 11.66 14.49 -13.62
C ILE A 242 12.99 14.50 -12.88
N ASN A 243 13.33 13.41 -12.19
CA ASN A 243 14.58 13.16 -11.48
C ASN A 243 14.95 14.29 -10.48
N ASP A 244 13.96 15.06 -10.01
CA ASP A 244 14.12 16.26 -9.19
C ASP A 244 14.96 17.40 -9.84
N GLU A 245 15.26 17.30 -11.14
CA GLU A 245 16.10 18.23 -11.90
C GLU A 245 15.30 19.10 -12.86
N LYS A 246 14.46 18.49 -13.70
CA LYS A 246 13.75 19.17 -14.79
C LYS A 246 12.25 19.19 -14.57
N THR A 247 11.65 20.38 -14.58
CA THR A 247 10.18 20.53 -14.59
C THR A 247 9.72 20.91 -16.01
N CYS A 248 8.68 20.21 -16.50
CA CYS A 248 8.08 20.43 -17.80
C CYS A 248 6.58 20.15 -17.77
N ASP A 249 5.84 20.70 -18.74
CA ASP A 249 4.42 20.40 -18.91
C ASP A 249 4.28 19.16 -19.81
N MET A 250 3.50 18.17 -19.34
CA MET A 250 3.23 16.92 -20.06
C MET A 250 1.74 16.73 -20.27
N VAL A 251 1.37 16.22 -21.44
CA VAL A 251 -0.02 15.83 -21.75
C VAL A 251 -0.40 14.65 -20.87
N VAL A 252 -1.52 14.76 -20.17
CA VAL A 252 -2.08 13.66 -19.38
C VAL A 252 -2.83 12.72 -20.32
N ASP A 253 -2.30 11.51 -20.51
CA ASP A 253 -2.88 10.51 -21.42
C ASP A 253 -3.00 9.15 -20.73
N THR A 254 -4.23 8.75 -20.46
CA THR A 254 -4.55 7.46 -19.82
C THR A 254 -4.48 6.27 -20.77
N THR A 255 -4.34 6.51 -22.06
CA THR A 255 -4.18 5.46 -23.08
C THR A 255 -2.71 5.11 -23.29
N ALA A 256 -1.78 6.01 -22.94
CA ALA A 256 -0.35 5.76 -23.03
C ALA A 256 0.11 4.82 -21.88
N PRO A 257 0.70 3.66 -22.17
CA PRO A 257 1.11 2.71 -21.14
C PRO A 257 2.28 3.22 -20.31
N THR A 258 3.15 4.05 -20.88
CA THR A 258 4.33 4.62 -20.22
C THR A 258 4.42 6.12 -20.43
N ILE A 259 5.25 6.79 -19.62
CA ILE A 259 5.68 8.15 -19.93
C ILE A 259 6.40 8.14 -21.28
N LEU A 260 6.16 9.16 -22.11
CA LEU A 260 6.89 9.37 -23.35
C LEU A 260 7.59 10.74 -23.30
N LEU A 261 8.89 10.74 -23.53
CA LEU A 261 9.70 11.96 -23.56
C LEU A 261 10.29 12.21 -24.95
N PRO A 262 10.21 13.42 -25.48
CA PRO A 262 11.03 13.84 -26.61
C PRO A 262 12.52 13.69 -26.27
N TYR A 263 13.34 13.31 -27.25
CA TYR A 263 14.77 13.05 -27.08
C TYR A 263 15.50 14.20 -26.38
N GLN A 264 15.30 15.44 -26.84
CA GLN A 264 15.96 16.61 -26.24
C GLN A 264 15.55 16.82 -24.78
N MET A 265 14.29 16.60 -24.44
CA MET A 265 13.79 16.73 -23.07
C MET A 265 14.38 15.65 -22.14
N ALA A 266 14.63 14.45 -22.66
CA ALA A 266 15.29 13.39 -21.92
C ALA A 266 16.74 13.76 -21.60
N LEU A 267 17.49 14.33 -22.57
CA LEU A 267 18.84 14.85 -22.34
C LEU A 267 18.87 15.98 -21.32
N ASP A 268 17.94 16.93 -21.42
CA ASP A 268 17.80 18.06 -20.48
C ASP A 268 17.46 17.58 -19.04
N ALA A 269 16.87 16.43 -18.89
CA ALA A 269 16.56 15.78 -17.60
C ALA A 269 17.69 14.84 -17.11
N GLY A 270 18.89 14.93 -17.70
CA GLY A 270 20.04 14.13 -17.30
C GLY A 270 19.91 12.63 -17.59
N ILE A 271 18.99 12.23 -18.49
CA ILE A 271 18.76 10.83 -18.82
C ILE A 271 19.79 10.39 -19.85
N LYS A 272 20.61 9.39 -19.51
CA LYS A 272 21.50 8.76 -20.47
C LYS A 272 20.68 7.89 -21.43
N VAL A 273 20.61 8.30 -22.68
CA VAL A 273 20.00 7.51 -23.74
C VAL A 273 21.14 6.88 -24.51
N ASP A 274 21.19 5.54 -24.57
CA ASP A 274 22.22 4.85 -25.35
C ASP A 274 22.18 5.31 -26.80
N SER A 275 23.33 5.64 -27.37
CA SER A 275 23.49 6.18 -28.72
C SER A 275 22.97 5.27 -29.85
N ALA A 276 22.51 4.07 -29.55
CA ALA A 276 21.73 3.23 -30.46
C ALA A 276 20.44 3.91 -30.96
N ALA A 277 19.91 4.88 -30.21
CA ALA A 277 18.77 5.71 -30.63
C ALA A 277 19.13 6.71 -31.75
N GLU A 278 20.41 6.97 -31.97
CA GLU A 278 20.92 7.88 -33.00
C GLU A 278 21.23 7.15 -34.33
N THR A 279 21.27 5.81 -34.35
CA THR A 279 21.61 5.08 -35.58
C THR A 279 20.46 5.17 -36.57
N PRO A 280 20.64 5.83 -37.73
CA PRO A 280 19.64 5.79 -38.76
C PRO A 280 19.51 4.35 -39.24
N ALA A 281 18.32 3.76 -39.12
CA ALA A 281 18.01 2.48 -39.72
C ALA A 281 18.38 2.56 -41.22
N LYS A 282 19.34 1.72 -41.66
CA LYS A 282 19.88 1.67 -43.03
C LYS A 282 18.86 1.12 -44.03
N SER A 283 17.59 1.04 -43.74
CA SER A 283 16.54 0.69 -44.70
C SER A 283 15.38 1.66 -44.56
N ALA A 284 15.24 2.47 -45.56
CA ALA A 284 14.18 3.45 -45.72
C ALA A 284 12.87 2.77 -46.09
N ASP A 285 12.14 2.29 -45.07
CA ASP A 285 10.70 2.14 -45.16
C ASP A 285 10.06 3.38 -44.52
N VAL A 286 9.41 4.19 -45.36
CA VAL A 286 8.79 5.48 -45.05
C VAL A 286 7.67 5.35 -43.97
N PHE A 287 7.32 4.15 -43.56
CA PHE A 287 6.31 3.82 -42.53
C PHE A 287 6.87 3.19 -41.25
N SER A 288 8.18 3.03 -41.13
CA SER A 288 8.78 2.45 -39.92
C SER A 288 8.81 3.47 -38.78
N LYS A 289 7.79 3.43 -37.90
CA LYS A 289 7.81 4.13 -36.61
C LYS A 289 8.88 3.45 -35.74
N THR A 290 10.05 4.06 -35.62
CA THR A 290 11.08 3.59 -34.71
C THR A 290 10.48 3.57 -33.28
N PRO A 291 10.52 2.43 -32.57
CA PRO A 291 9.94 2.35 -31.23
C PRO A 291 10.71 3.27 -30.27
N PRO A 292 10.04 3.78 -29.20
CA PRO A 292 10.69 4.55 -28.16
C PRO A 292 11.75 3.71 -27.45
N THR A 293 12.90 4.32 -27.11
CA THR A 293 13.95 3.66 -26.30
C THR A 293 13.49 3.57 -24.86
N PRO A 294 13.38 2.36 -24.27
CA PRO A 294 12.94 2.19 -22.90
C PRO A 294 14.00 2.66 -21.90
N VAL A 295 13.60 3.47 -20.92
CA VAL A 295 14.45 3.94 -19.82
C VAL A 295 13.65 3.92 -18.51
N ILE A 296 14.35 3.91 -17.38
CA ILE A 296 13.73 4.02 -16.06
C ILE A 296 14.09 5.39 -15.47
N LEU A 297 13.09 6.18 -15.15
CA LEU A 297 13.25 7.46 -14.46
C LEU A 297 13.41 7.20 -12.96
N LYS A 298 14.41 7.84 -12.31
CA LYS A 298 14.65 7.69 -10.88
C LYS A 298 13.47 8.18 -10.06
N SER A 299 12.92 9.34 -10.43
CA SER A 299 11.73 9.92 -9.81
C SER A 299 10.91 10.75 -10.82
N VAL A 300 9.59 10.73 -10.63
CA VAL A 300 8.64 11.60 -11.34
C VAL A 300 7.72 12.20 -10.30
N ARG A 301 7.60 13.53 -10.28
CA ARG A 301 6.77 14.25 -9.30
C ARG A 301 5.72 15.11 -9.99
N VAL A 302 4.48 15.00 -9.52
CA VAL A 302 3.33 15.81 -9.95
C VAL A 302 2.61 16.32 -8.71
N GLY A 303 2.61 17.63 -8.49
CA GLY A 303 2.20 18.20 -7.21
C GLY A 303 3.07 17.67 -6.06
N SER A 304 2.45 17.18 -4.99
CA SER A 304 3.12 16.53 -3.85
C SER A 304 3.37 15.02 -4.06
N PHE A 305 2.89 14.44 -5.16
CA PHE A 305 3.01 13.01 -5.44
C PHE A 305 4.30 12.68 -6.17
N THR A 306 5.10 11.77 -5.62
CA THR A 306 6.34 11.30 -6.23
C THR A 306 6.28 9.80 -6.44
N ALA A 307 6.52 9.37 -7.68
CA ALA A 307 6.75 7.98 -8.05
C ALA A 307 8.24 7.75 -8.32
N LYS A 308 8.76 6.59 -7.90
CA LYS A 308 10.14 6.16 -8.15
C LYS A 308 10.18 5.04 -9.17
N ASN A 309 11.30 4.90 -9.87
CA ASN A 309 11.54 3.83 -10.85
C ASN A 309 10.43 3.74 -11.92
N VAL A 310 10.11 4.89 -12.52
CA VAL A 310 8.99 4.99 -13.45
C VAL A 310 9.45 4.63 -14.87
N ALA A 311 8.77 3.68 -15.51
CA ALA A 311 9.04 3.30 -16.89
C ALA A 311 8.72 4.46 -17.84
N CYS A 312 9.65 4.75 -18.75
CA CYS A 312 9.56 5.82 -19.73
C CYS A 312 10.10 5.34 -21.07
N GLY A 313 9.48 5.80 -22.16
CA GLY A 313 10.00 5.66 -23.52
C GLY A 313 10.57 6.98 -24.02
N VAL A 314 11.82 7.00 -24.44
CA VAL A 314 12.41 8.17 -25.10
C VAL A 314 12.17 8.08 -26.61
N LEU A 315 11.51 9.09 -27.16
CA LEU A 315 11.21 9.17 -28.58
C LEU A 315 12.48 9.45 -29.39
N PRO A 316 12.59 8.94 -30.63
CA PRO A 316 13.73 9.21 -31.48
C PRO A 316 13.96 10.71 -31.71
N ALA A 317 15.23 11.13 -31.87
CA ALA A 317 15.62 12.53 -32.09
C ALA A 317 14.95 13.21 -33.29
N LYS A 318 14.47 12.44 -34.28
CA LYS A 318 13.73 12.93 -35.43
C LYS A 318 12.34 13.49 -35.12
N ASN A 319 11.77 13.14 -33.96
CA ASN A 319 10.42 13.55 -33.52
C ASN A 319 10.48 14.88 -32.73
N THR A 320 10.96 15.95 -33.36
CA THR A 320 11.17 17.24 -32.68
C THR A 320 9.90 17.96 -32.29
N SER A 321 8.75 17.66 -32.87
CA SER A 321 7.43 18.25 -32.56
C SER A 321 6.59 17.38 -31.61
N ALA A 322 7.11 16.27 -31.15
CA ALA A 322 6.39 15.41 -30.21
C ALA A 322 6.23 16.09 -28.83
N LYS A 323 5.03 15.95 -28.25
CA LYS A 323 4.75 16.42 -26.89
C LYS A 323 5.20 15.35 -25.88
N ALA A 324 5.65 15.79 -24.71
CA ALA A 324 5.86 14.88 -23.59
C ALA A 324 4.51 14.38 -23.08
N VAL A 325 4.42 13.10 -22.72
CA VAL A 325 3.19 12.44 -22.29
C VAL A 325 3.37 11.84 -20.89
N LEU A 326 2.46 12.16 -19.99
CA LEU A 326 2.33 11.55 -18.66
C LEU A 326 1.37 10.37 -18.77
N GLY A 327 1.91 9.16 -18.87
CA GLY A 327 1.16 7.93 -19.08
C GLY A 327 0.90 7.12 -17.82
N MET A 328 0.38 5.90 -18.01
CA MET A 328 -0.05 5.00 -16.95
C MET A 328 1.09 4.48 -16.06
N SER A 329 2.33 4.48 -16.53
CA SER A 329 3.49 4.12 -15.68
C SER A 329 3.64 5.02 -14.44
N PHE A 330 3.15 6.26 -14.50
CA PHE A 330 3.02 7.16 -13.35
C PHE A 330 1.60 7.14 -12.79
N LEU A 331 0.58 7.44 -13.60
CA LEU A 331 -0.81 7.59 -13.15
C LEU A 331 -1.32 6.33 -12.45
N GLY A 332 -0.97 5.16 -12.95
CA GLY A 332 -1.37 3.87 -12.39
C GLY A 332 -0.82 3.57 -11.00
N GLN A 333 0.16 4.34 -10.52
CA GLN A 333 0.67 4.21 -9.13
C GLN A 333 -0.25 4.88 -8.09
N PHE A 334 -1.24 5.65 -8.54
CA PHE A 334 -2.17 6.40 -7.71
C PHE A 334 -3.61 6.06 -8.08
N LYS A 335 -4.55 6.29 -7.17
CA LYS A 335 -5.94 6.44 -7.60
C LYS A 335 -6.08 7.85 -8.16
N PHE A 336 -6.47 7.95 -9.42
CA PHE A 336 -6.62 9.24 -10.08
C PHE A 336 -8.03 9.42 -10.66
N GLU A 337 -8.41 10.67 -10.80
CA GLU A 337 -9.63 11.10 -11.47
C GLU A 337 -9.32 12.39 -12.22
N ILE A 338 -9.68 12.42 -13.50
CA ILE A 338 -9.56 13.61 -14.33
C ILE A 338 -10.94 14.27 -14.39
N ASN A 339 -11.01 15.53 -13.98
CA ASN A 339 -12.20 16.35 -14.10
C ASN A 339 -12.01 17.38 -15.25
N PRO A 340 -12.46 17.05 -16.46
CA PRO A 340 -12.29 17.96 -17.61
C PRO A 340 -13.01 19.32 -17.40
N GLY A 341 -14.18 19.31 -16.76
CA GLY A 341 -14.95 20.53 -16.50
C GLY A 341 -14.29 21.50 -15.52
N GLY A 342 -13.49 20.98 -14.60
CA GLY A 342 -12.70 21.77 -13.65
C GLY A 342 -11.24 21.95 -14.04
N SER A 343 -10.79 21.36 -15.14
CA SER A 343 -9.36 21.29 -15.52
C SER A 343 -8.47 20.85 -14.37
N GLU A 344 -8.87 19.78 -13.68
CA GLU A 344 -8.19 19.25 -12.48
C GLU A 344 -7.87 17.77 -12.63
N LEU A 345 -6.68 17.38 -12.20
CA LEU A 345 -6.26 16.00 -11.95
C LEU A 345 -6.27 15.76 -10.44
N SER A 346 -7.20 14.95 -9.96
CA SER A 346 -7.20 14.51 -8.57
C SER A 346 -6.31 13.27 -8.43
N LEU A 347 -5.27 13.37 -7.63
CA LEU A 347 -4.45 12.22 -7.26
C LEU A 347 -4.69 11.87 -5.80
N LEU A 348 -4.72 10.57 -5.51
CA LEU A 348 -4.87 10.03 -4.18
C LEU A 348 -3.85 8.92 -3.95
N SER A 349 -3.08 9.03 -2.89
CA SER A 349 -2.13 8.01 -2.47
C SER A 349 -2.32 7.61 -1.01
N VAL A 350 -1.77 6.47 -0.69
CA VAL A 350 -1.54 6.07 0.70
C VAL A 350 -0.16 6.56 1.07
N ASP A 351 -0.03 7.28 2.19
CA ASP A 351 1.29 7.58 2.73
C ASP A 351 2.08 6.28 2.86
N ARG A 352 3.19 6.17 2.15
CA ARG A 352 4.17 5.12 2.42
C ARG A 352 4.60 5.36 3.86
N GLU A 353 4.19 4.49 4.78
CA GLU A 353 4.88 4.41 6.05
C GLU A 353 6.33 4.07 5.68
N THR A 354 7.19 5.11 5.53
CA THR A 354 8.62 4.88 5.59
C THR A 354 8.80 4.06 6.85
N ALA A 355 9.32 2.86 6.69
CA ALA A 355 9.69 2.01 7.82
C ALA A 355 10.73 2.81 8.60
N THR A 356 10.20 3.72 9.44
CA THR A 356 11.00 4.45 10.40
C THR A 356 11.63 3.33 11.18
N THR A 357 12.91 3.12 10.96
CA THR A 357 13.79 2.24 11.68
C THR A 357 13.27 2.15 13.11
N ARG A 358 12.55 1.08 13.41
CA ARG A 358 12.35 0.68 14.79
C ARG A 358 13.77 0.56 15.34
N LYS A 359 14.26 1.64 15.96
CA LYS A 359 15.47 1.58 16.77
C LYS A 359 15.25 0.37 17.66
N LYS A 360 15.93 -0.74 17.34
CA LYS A 360 16.02 -1.91 18.18
C LYS A 360 16.39 -1.35 19.54
N LYS A 361 15.43 -1.27 20.47
CA LYS A 361 15.75 -1.04 21.87
C LYS A 361 16.76 -2.11 22.19
N LYS A 362 18.02 -1.70 22.43
CA LYS A 362 19.05 -2.59 22.95
C LYS A 362 18.40 -3.32 24.13
N PRO A 363 18.50 -4.64 24.19
CA PRO A 363 17.99 -5.37 25.34
C PRO A 363 18.67 -4.77 26.57
N VAL A 364 17.87 -4.23 27.49
CA VAL A 364 18.33 -3.80 28.79
C VAL A 364 18.94 -5.04 29.44
N ALA A 365 20.25 -5.03 29.63
CA ALA A 365 20.98 -6.08 30.33
C ALA A 365 20.30 -6.25 31.69
N LYS A 366 19.68 -7.41 31.89
CA LYS A 366 19.17 -7.81 33.19
C LYS A 366 20.36 -7.77 34.13
N HIS A 367 20.34 -6.87 35.12
CA HIS A 367 21.24 -6.88 36.22
C HIS A 367 21.15 -8.27 36.92
N VAL A 368 22.17 -9.07 36.68
CA VAL A 368 22.41 -10.29 37.44
C VAL A 368 22.71 -9.82 38.86
N ARG A 369 21.77 -10.00 39.79
CA ARG A 369 22.00 -9.85 41.19
C ARG A 369 23.13 -10.81 41.61
N LYS A 370 24.33 -10.26 41.85
CA LYS A 370 25.40 -10.98 42.52
C LYS A 370 24.86 -11.40 43.90
N LYS A 371 24.67 -12.74 44.10
CA LYS A 371 24.53 -13.30 45.41
C LYS A 371 25.79 -12.95 46.22
N SER A 372 25.58 -12.24 47.32
CA SER A 372 26.63 -12.04 48.35
C SER A 372 26.97 -13.41 48.93
N VAL A 373 28.17 -13.86 48.67
CA VAL A 373 28.77 -15.02 49.39
C VAL A 373 29.27 -14.45 50.70
N ASN A 374 28.66 -14.88 51.82
CA ASN A 374 29.20 -14.65 53.17
C ASN A 374 30.56 -15.39 53.28
N PRO A 375 31.60 -14.73 53.79
CA PRO A 375 32.84 -15.44 54.11
C PRO A 375 32.65 -16.32 55.36
N ALA A 376 33.10 -17.54 55.25
CA ALA A 376 33.17 -18.51 56.35
C ALA A 376 34.13 -17.99 57.44
N PRO A 377 33.88 -18.35 58.73
CA PRO A 377 34.76 -17.97 59.85
C PRO A 377 36.09 -18.69 59.74
N THR A 378 37.15 -17.93 59.84
CA THR A 378 38.53 -18.43 60.00
C THR A 378 38.73 -18.96 61.39
N ASP A 379 38.83 -20.29 61.52
CA ASP A 379 39.42 -20.94 62.70
C ASP A 379 40.92 -20.59 62.77
N ASN A 380 41.29 -20.11 63.94
CA ASN A 380 42.66 -19.83 64.31
C ASN A 380 43.14 -21.01 65.21
N PRO A 381 44.16 -21.75 64.85
CA PRO A 381 44.81 -22.58 65.85
C PRO A 381 45.98 -21.82 66.49
N GLN A 382 45.90 -21.64 67.78
CA GLN A 382 47.05 -21.45 68.65
C GLN A 382 47.91 -22.70 68.60
N GLU A 383 49.15 -22.63 68.34
CA GLU A 383 50.41 -22.91 69.09
C GLU A 383 51.57 -22.76 68.10
#